data_66c91c48c66c85b6ec3172b395bf1055
#
_entry.id   66c91c48c66c85b6ec3172b395bf1055
#
_cell.length_a   1.000
_cell.length_b   1.000
_cell.length_c   1.000
_cell.angle_alpha   90.00
_cell.angle_beta   90.00
_cell.angle_gamma   90.00
#
_symmetry.space_group_name_H-M   'P 1'
#
loop_
_entity.id
_entity.type
_entity.pdbx_description
1 polymer ?
#
loop_
_entity_poly.entity_id
_entity_poly.type
_entity_poly.pdbx_seq_one_letter_code
_entity_poly.pdbx_strand_id
1 'polypeptide(L)'
;SDLNPVLNNWGMIGRVVDLGKNASRVLLTVDINSQIPVYFEKSLHRAILVGNNSNMLELKFLKKRVLLADKDRLMTSGEGGVLPRGLPVGVFSKELNQDRDKLIVIPSKNWDKLSLLKVILYDYDKNF
;
A
#
# COMPACT_ATOMS: atom_id res chain seq x y z
N SER A 1 6.74 10.94 -14.93
CA SER A 1 6.50 10.93 -13.52
C SER A 1 7.24 9.78 -12.84
N ASP A 2 7.86 10.06 -11.71
CA ASP A 2 8.59 9.07 -10.91
C ASP A 2 7.72 8.47 -9.79
N LEU A 3 6.39 8.56 -9.91
CA LEU A 3 5.43 8.10 -8.90
C LEU A 3 4.56 6.96 -9.42
N ASN A 4 5.13 6.13 -10.28
CA ASN A 4 4.39 5.03 -10.89
C ASN A 4 4.28 3.85 -9.92
N PRO A 5 3.08 3.33 -9.69
CA PRO A 5 2.93 2.13 -8.85
C PRO A 5 3.46 0.89 -9.56
N VAL A 6 4.02 -0.01 -8.76
CA VAL A 6 4.49 -1.32 -9.20
C VAL A 6 3.54 -2.37 -8.65
N LEU A 7 2.98 -3.18 -9.52
CA LEU A 7 1.97 -4.16 -9.18
C LEU A 7 2.45 -5.58 -9.44
N ASN A 8 1.91 -6.51 -8.66
CA ASN A 8 1.92 -7.93 -8.98
C ASN A 8 0.47 -8.40 -9.16
N ASN A 9 0.25 -9.72 -9.20
CA ASN A 9 -1.10 -10.27 -9.41
C ASN A 9 -2.07 -9.99 -8.25
N TRP A 10 -1.57 -9.59 -7.08
CA TRP A 10 -2.38 -9.36 -5.89
C TRP A 10 -2.62 -7.88 -5.60
N GLY A 11 -1.81 -6.99 -6.16
CA GLY A 11 -1.97 -5.56 -5.96
C GLY A 11 -0.65 -4.81 -5.96
N MET A 12 -0.62 -3.66 -5.31
CA MET A 12 0.54 -2.78 -5.28
C MET A 12 1.59 -3.28 -4.29
N ILE A 13 2.83 -3.37 -4.74
CA ILE A 13 3.96 -3.78 -3.91
C ILE A 13 5.01 -2.69 -3.73
N GLY A 14 4.91 -1.61 -4.48
CA GLY A 14 5.85 -0.50 -4.41
C GLY A 14 5.51 0.59 -5.40
N ARG A 15 6.42 1.54 -5.52
CA ARG A 15 6.32 2.60 -6.52
C ARG A 15 7.71 2.98 -7.01
N VAL A 16 7.77 3.45 -8.23
CA VAL A 16 9.03 3.96 -8.79
C VAL A 16 9.29 5.34 -8.20
N VAL A 17 10.44 5.53 -7.57
CA VAL A 17 10.80 6.79 -6.91
C VAL A 17 11.96 7.51 -7.57
N ASP A 18 12.65 6.83 -8.50
CA ASP A 18 13.81 7.41 -9.17
C ASP A 18 13.90 6.80 -10.56
N LEU A 19 13.82 7.65 -11.59
CA LEU A 19 13.95 7.27 -12.99
C LEU A 19 15.28 7.82 -13.52
N GLY A 20 16.37 7.09 -13.26
CA GLY A 20 17.66 7.40 -13.84
C GLY A 20 17.70 7.01 -15.33
N LYS A 21 18.77 7.41 -16.03
CA LYS A 21 18.94 7.08 -17.45
C LYS A 21 19.08 5.59 -17.69
N ASN A 22 19.73 4.88 -16.79
CA ASN A 22 20.06 3.46 -16.94
C ASN A 22 19.47 2.57 -15.87
N ALA A 23 18.80 3.14 -14.86
CA ALA A 23 18.25 2.38 -13.77
C ALA A 23 17.12 3.15 -13.11
N SER A 24 16.18 2.41 -12.54
CA SER A 24 15.09 2.96 -11.75
C SER A 24 15.13 2.33 -10.36
N ARG A 25 14.65 3.07 -9.37
CA ARG A 25 14.57 2.56 -8.01
C ARG A 25 13.11 2.39 -7.61
N VAL A 26 12.81 1.26 -6.97
CA VAL A 26 11.47 0.97 -6.48
C VAL A 26 11.48 1.07 -4.96
N LEU A 27 10.57 1.85 -4.42
CA LEU A 27 10.32 1.91 -2.99
C LEU A 27 9.22 0.89 -2.68
N LEU A 28 9.58 -0.18 -2.00
CA LEU A 28 8.61 -1.22 -1.62
C LEU A 28 7.68 -0.71 -0.54
N THR A 29 6.43 -1.23 -0.52
CA THR A 29 5.44 -0.83 0.49
C THR A 29 5.90 -1.14 1.91
N VAL A 30 6.73 -2.17 2.08
CA VAL A 30 7.26 -2.56 3.40
C VAL A 30 8.49 -1.76 3.83
N ASP A 31 9.04 -0.91 2.97
CA ASP A 31 10.17 -0.05 3.32
C ASP A 31 9.72 0.98 4.37
N ILE A 32 10.60 1.25 5.34
CA ILE A 32 10.30 2.20 6.42
C ILE A 32 10.00 3.61 5.91
N ASN A 33 10.44 3.95 4.71
CA ASN A 33 10.17 5.24 4.09
C ASN A 33 8.86 5.27 3.31
N SER A 34 8.15 4.15 3.23
CA SER A 34 6.87 4.08 2.52
C SER A 34 5.71 4.48 3.43
N GLN A 35 4.92 5.45 2.96
CA GLN A 35 3.69 5.88 3.61
C GLN A 35 2.62 6.03 2.52
N ILE A 36 1.55 5.28 2.67
CA ILE A 36 0.50 5.22 1.64
C ILE A 36 -0.84 5.54 2.28
N PRO A 37 -1.50 6.63 1.86
CA PRO A 37 -2.88 6.89 2.27
C PRO A 37 -3.81 5.82 1.71
N VAL A 38 -4.59 5.20 2.58
CA VAL A 38 -5.47 4.08 2.24
C VAL A 38 -6.87 4.28 2.80
N TYR A 39 -7.81 3.51 2.26
CA TYR A 39 -9.13 3.31 2.84
C TYR A 39 -9.43 1.82 2.89
N PHE A 40 -10.27 1.44 3.85
CA PHE A 40 -10.79 0.08 3.94
C PHE A 40 -11.95 -0.07 2.97
N GLU A 41 -11.91 -1.09 2.14
CA GLU A 41 -12.91 -1.27 1.07
C GLU A 41 -14.33 -1.42 1.62
N LYS A 42 -14.50 -2.19 2.70
CA LYS A 42 -15.83 -2.43 3.28
C LYS A 42 -16.29 -1.30 4.19
N SER A 43 -15.44 -0.89 5.14
CA SER A 43 -15.81 0.08 6.16
C SER A 43 -15.60 1.53 5.73
N LEU A 44 -14.79 1.77 4.69
CA LEU A 44 -14.44 3.09 4.16
C LEU A 44 -13.64 3.97 5.13
N HIS A 45 -13.20 3.44 6.26
CA HIS A 45 -12.29 4.17 7.15
C HIS A 45 -10.98 4.47 6.45
N ARG A 46 -10.38 5.59 6.78
CA ARG A 46 -9.10 6.01 6.21
C ARG A 46 -7.98 5.87 7.22
N ALA A 47 -6.79 5.58 6.72
CA ALA A 47 -5.59 5.45 7.52
C ALA A 47 -4.36 5.70 6.66
N ILE A 48 -3.19 5.68 7.27
CA ILE A 48 -1.91 5.65 6.56
C ILE A 48 -1.29 4.28 6.77
N LEU A 49 -0.90 3.65 5.68
CA LEU A 49 -0.23 2.36 5.69
C LEU A 49 1.26 2.61 5.59
N VAL A 50 2.02 2.16 6.59
CA VAL A 50 3.46 2.43 6.65
C VAL A 50 4.26 1.14 6.66
N GLY A 51 5.43 1.16 6.02
CA GLY A 51 6.39 0.09 6.11
C GLY A 51 7.25 0.20 7.35
N ASN A 52 7.85 -0.92 7.75
CA ASN A 52 8.75 -0.96 8.90
C ASN A 52 9.97 -1.84 8.63
N ASN A 53 10.28 -2.09 7.35
CA ASN A 53 11.36 -2.97 6.90
C ASN A 53 11.15 -4.44 7.30
N SER A 54 9.92 -4.84 7.60
CA SER A 54 9.56 -6.24 7.82
C SER A 54 8.74 -6.77 6.65
N ASN A 55 8.17 -7.95 6.78
CA ASN A 55 7.26 -8.51 5.79
C ASN A 55 5.80 -8.16 6.04
N MET A 56 5.53 -7.27 6.99
CA MET A 56 4.19 -6.80 7.33
C MET A 56 4.14 -5.28 7.28
N LEU A 57 2.93 -4.74 7.14
CA LEU A 57 2.68 -3.30 7.14
C LEU A 57 2.04 -2.89 8.45
N GLU A 58 2.13 -1.62 8.80
CA GLU A 58 1.48 -1.06 9.98
C GLU A 58 0.47 0.01 9.59
N LEU A 59 -0.63 0.08 10.35
CA LEU A 59 -1.63 1.12 10.20
C LEU A 59 -1.39 2.24 11.19
N LYS A 60 -1.45 3.49 10.72
CA LYS A 60 -1.36 4.68 11.55
C LYS A 60 -2.50 5.64 11.24
N PHE A 61 -2.81 6.51 12.19
CA PHE A 61 -3.81 7.56 12.06
C PHE A 61 -5.23 7.05 11.81
N LEU A 62 -5.52 5.85 12.31
CA LEU A 62 -6.87 5.33 12.32
C LEU A 62 -7.60 5.92 13.53
N LYS A 63 -8.86 6.31 13.35
CA LYS A 63 -9.67 6.81 14.47
C LYS A 63 -9.83 5.72 15.52
N LYS A 64 -9.76 6.11 16.80
CA LYS A 64 -10.02 5.19 17.90
C LYS A 64 -11.43 4.63 17.81
N ARG A 65 -11.59 3.39 18.21
CA ARG A 65 -12.88 2.68 18.31
C ARG A 65 -13.57 2.41 16.97
N VAL A 66 -12.84 2.43 15.86
CA VAL A 66 -13.41 1.92 14.61
C VAL A 66 -13.47 0.40 14.69
N LEU A 67 -14.55 -0.16 14.19
CA LEU A 67 -14.70 -1.59 14.06
C LEU A 67 -14.21 -2.01 12.69
N LEU A 68 -13.12 -2.77 12.66
CA LEU A 68 -12.53 -3.24 11.42
C LEU A 68 -13.00 -4.67 11.13
N ALA A 69 -13.42 -4.90 9.90
CA ALA A 69 -13.86 -6.22 9.46
C ALA A 69 -12.66 -7.12 9.15
N ASP A 70 -12.78 -8.39 9.53
CA ASP A 70 -11.79 -9.39 9.14
C ASP A 70 -11.72 -9.51 7.61
N LYS A 71 -10.50 -9.64 7.08
CA LYS A 71 -10.24 -9.77 5.65
C LYS A 71 -10.67 -8.58 4.81
N ASP A 72 -10.91 -7.43 5.43
CA ASP A 72 -11.16 -6.20 4.68
C ASP A 72 -9.91 -5.79 3.92
N ARG A 73 -10.06 -5.43 2.67
CA ARG A 73 -8.93 -5.00 1.84
C ARG A 73 -8.64 -3.53 2.04
N LEU A 74 -7.36 -3.20 2.02
CA LEU A 74 -6.91 -1.82 2.04
C LEU A 74 -6.56 -1.40 0.62
N MET A 75 -7.10 -0.27 0.22
CA MET A 75 -6.96 0.28 -1.12
C MET A 75 -6.29 1.65 -1.05
N THR A 76 -5.50 1.99 -2.05
CA THR A 76 -4.97 3.35 -2.14
C THR A 76 -6.12 4.34 -2.21
N SER A 77 -6.03 5.43 -1.43
CA SER A 77 -7.11 6.43 -1.40
C SER A 77 -6.99 7.49 -2.48
N GLY A 78 -5.80 7.64 -3.05
CA GLY A 78 -5.53 8.73 -3.99
C GLY A 78 -5.29 10.08 -3.33
N GLU A 79 -5.30 10.15 -2.00
CA GLU A 79 -5.03 11.41 -1.30
C GLU A 79 -3.61 11.90 -1.62
N GLY A 80 -3.49 13.21 -1.79
CA GLY A 80 -2.22 13.81 -2.16
C GLY A 80 -1.89 13.73 -3.65
N GLY A 81 -2.68 13.03 -4.46
CA GLY A 81 -2.48 12.93 -5.90
C GLY A 81 -1.24 12.16 -6.33
N VAL A 82 -0.58 11.45 -5.41
CA VAL A 82 0.67 10.73 -5.68
C VAL A 82 0.38 9.40 -6.38
N LEU A 83 -0.67 8.71 -5.96
CA LEU A 83 -1.04 7.41 -6.50
C LEU A 83 -2.49 7.44 -6.98
N PRO A 84 -2.85 6.63 -7.98
CA PRO A 84 -4.26 6.49 -8.35
C PRO A 84 -5.04 5.84 -7.21
N ARG A 85 -6.32 6.19 -7.11
CA ARG A 85 -7.22 5.58 -6.13
C ARG A 85 -7.59 4.17 -6.56
N GLY A 86 -7.75 3.28 -5.57
CA GLY A 86 -8.35 1.98 -5.79
C GLY A 86 -7.41 0.84 -6.10
N LEU A 87 -6.12 0.99 -5.83
CA LEU A 87 -5.18 -0.12 -5.95
C LEU A 87 -5.15 -0.92 -4.65
N PRO A 88 -5.35 -2.26 -4.69
CA PRO A 88 -5.19 -3.08 -3.50
C PRO A 88 -3.75 -3.02 -3.00
N VAL A 89 -3.56 -2.88 -1.69
CA VAL A 89 -2.22 -2.78 -1.12
C VAL A 89 -2.04 -3.69 0.09
N GLY A 90 -3.11 -4.17 0.68
CA GLY A 90 -3.03 -5.08 1.82
C GLY A 90 -4.38 -5.61 2.27
N VAL A 91 -4.34 -6.52 3.23
CA VAL A 91 -5.52 -7.15 3.81
C VAL A 91 -5.40 -7.11 5.33
N PHE A 92 -6.47 -6.71 6.00
CA PHE A 92 -6.54 -6.70 7.45
C PHE A 92 -6.95 -8.08 7.98
N SER A 93 -6.22 -8.59 8.97
CA SER A 93 -6.52 -9.85 9.64
C SER A 93 -6.81 -9.60 11.10
N LYS A 94 -8.00 -9.93 11.57
CA LYS A 94 -8.34 -9.85 12.98
C LYS A 94 -7.46 -10.78 13.83
N GLU A 95 -7.21 -11.98 13.34
CA GLU A 95 -6.40 -12.97 14.05
C GLU A 95 -5.01 -12.44 14.39
N LEU A 96 -4.35 -11.80 13.43
CA LEU A 96 -3.01 -11.26 13.62
C LEU A 96 -2.98 -10.03 14.53
N ASN A 97 -4.11 -9.42 14.80
CA ASN A 97 -4.20 -8.17 15.57
C ASN A 97 -4.86 -8.32 16.93
N GLN A 98 -5.11 -9.54 17.41
CA GLN A 98 -5.85 -9.78 18.64
C GLN A 98 -5.20 -9.16 19.89
N ASP A 99 -3.89 -9.30 20.03
CA ASP A 99 -3.16 -8.90 21.22
C ASP A 99 -2.03 -7.92 20.93
N ARG A 100 -2.24 -7.04 19.95
CA ARG A 100 -1.19 -6.11 19.52
C ARG A 100 -1.55 -4.67 19.83
N ASP A 101 -0.56 -3.92 20.32
CA ASP A 101 -0.67 -2.48 20.50
C ASP A 101 -0.67 -1.75 19.16
N LYS A 102 -0.02 -2.32 18.14
CA LYS A 102 0.05 -1.77 16.80
C LYS A 102 -0.76 -2.64 15.86
N LEU A 103 -1.53 -2.00 14.99
CA LEU A 103 -2.28 -2.72 13.97
C LEU A 103 -1.38 -3.04 12.80
N ILE A 104 -1.36 -4.30 12.40
CA ILE A 104 -0.57 -4.78 11.26
C ILE A 104 -1.48 -5.24 10.13
N VAL A 105 -0.95 -5.17 8.92
CA VAL A 105 -1.65 -5.52 7.69
C VAL A 105 -0.77 -6.44 6.86
N ILE A 106 -1.39 -7.46 6.27
CA ILE A 106 -0.71 -8.37 5.35
C ILE A 106 -0.58 -7.66 4.01
N PRO A 107 0.64 -7.49 3.46
CA PRO A 107 0.81 -6.88 2.14
C PRO A 107 0.16 -7.70 1.04
N SER A 108 -0.26 -7.04 -0.04
CA SER A 108 -0.86 -7.67 -1.22
C SER A 108 0.18 -8.34 -2.09
N LYS A 109 0.95 -9.30 -1.54
CA LYS A 109 2.00 -9.93 -2.28
C LYS A 109 2.44 -11.24 -1.64
N ASN A 110 3.13 -12.03 -2.46
CA ASN A 110 3.95 -13.12 -1.99
C ASN A 110 5.40 -12.79 -2.35
N TRP A 111 6.21 -12.41 -1.36
CA TRP A 111 7.59 -11.99 -1.61
C TRP A 111 8.46 -13.10 -2.22
N ASP A 112 8.09 -14.34 -1.99
CA ASP A 112 8.84 -15.48 -2.53
C ASP A 112 8.58 -15.70 -4.01
N LYS A 113 7.61 -14.99 -4.60
CA LYS A 113 7.19 -15.17 -5.99
C LYS A 113 7.08 -13.85 -6.73
N LEU A 114 8.10 -13.00 -6.63
CA LEU A 114 8.12 -11.71 -7.34
C LEU A 114 8.57 -11.86 -8.80
N SER A 115 8.06 -12.88 -9.49
CA SER A 115 8.49 -13.16 -10.85
C SER A 115 7.69 -12.39 -11.91
N LEU A 116 6.56 -11.81 -11.56
CA LEU A 116 5.70 -11.09 -12.50
C LEU A 116 5.29 -9.75 -11.91
N LEU A 117 5.92 -8.69 -12.43
CA LEU A 117 5.67 -7.33 -12.00
C LEU A 117 5.06 -6.53 -13.14
N LYS A 118 4.16 -5.62 -12.79
CA LYS A 118 3.60 -4.63 -13.69
C LYS A 118 3.86 -3.24 -13.15
N VAL A 119 4.31 -2.34 -14.01
CA VAL A 119 4.45 -0.93 -13.68
C VAL A 119 3.38 -0.18 -14.44
N ILE A 120 2.52 0.52 -13.70
CA ILE A 120 1.50 1.36 -14.30
C ILE A 120 2.05 2.77 -14.41
N LEU A 121 2.10 3.28 -15.63
CA LEU A 121 2.49 4.66 -15.87
C LEU A 121 1.34 5.57 -15.52
N TYR A 122 1.47 6.26 -14.41
CA TYR A 122 0.47 7.20 -13.92
C TYR A 122 1.02 8.61 -13.98
N ASP A 123 0.32 9.47 -14.72
CA ASP A 123 0.67 10.88 -14.83
C ASP A 123 -0.60 11.70 -14.66
N TYR A 124 -0.87 12.11 -13.43
CA TYR A 124 -2.08 12.85 -13.14
C TYR A 124 -2.05 14.28 -13.68
N ASP A 125 -0.89 14.81 -14.07
CA ASP A 125 -0.79 16.12 -14.70
C ASP A 125 -1.47 16.15 -16.06
N LYS A 126 -1.63 14.99 -16.70
CA LYS A 126 -2.34 14.86 -17.98
C LYS A 126 -3.85 14.76 -17.84
N ASN A 127 -4.36 14.72 -16.64
CA ASN A 127 -5.79 14.60 -16.38
C ASN A 127 -6.51 15.94 -16.28
N PHE A 128 -5.83 17.00 -16.63
CA PHE A 128 -6.37 18.35 -16.59
C PHE A 128 -6.64 18.91 -17.95
#